data_e823991b2d7d4ee8640a37a62cdd9422
#
_entry.id   e823991b2d7d4ee8640a37a62cdd9422
#
_cell.length_a   1.000
_cell.length_b   1.000
_cell.length_c   1.000
_cell.angle_alpha   90.00
_cell.angle_beta   90.00
_cell.angle_gamma   90.00
#
_symmetry.space_group_name_H-M   'P 1'
#
loop_
_entity.id
_entity.type
_entity.pdbx_description
1 polymer ?
#
loop_
_entity_poly.entity_id
_entity_poly.type
_entity_poly.pdbx_seq_one_letter_code
_entity_poly.pdbx_strand_id
1 'polypeptide(L)'
;DVYKRQDLSFKEELLILLAFLIGFGIKIPMWPVHTWLPDAHVEAPTSGSVILASVLLKVGGYGMIRFMLPITTEAGIYLSEYMIYLSLIAIIYISFVAYAQEDMKKLIAYSSVAHMGFVTLGIFLVFNLLGSNSSAAIIGLEGAMIQMISHGLISAALFFCIGIVYKHSKSRLLKDNYGVAKFMPIFSFMMIFFLMANSG
;
A
#
# COMPACT_ATOMS: atom_id res chain seq x y z
N ASP A 1 22.34 -2.40 18.85
CA ASP A 1 21.79 -3.70 19.28
C ASP A 1 20.96 -3.64 20.56
N VAL A 2 20.31 -2.52 20.83
CA VAL A 2 19.40 -2.34 21.97
C VAL A 2 18.20 -3.29 21.89
N TYR A 3 17.76 -3.60 20.69
CA TYR A 3 16.60 -4.46 20.43
C TYR A 3 16.84 -5.96 20.63
N LYS A 4 18.09 -6.42 20.62
CA LYS A 4 18.46 -7.83 20.87
C LYS A 4 18.58 -8.19 22.35
N ARG A 5 18.38 -7.26 23.26
CA ARG A 5 18.57 -7.46 24.71
C ARG A 5 17.26 -7.53 25.51
N GLN A 6 16.12 -7.60 24.85
CA GLN A 6 14.84 -7.70 25.55
C GLN A 6 14.43 -9.16 25.58
N ASP A 7 14.58 -9.83 26.70
CA ASP A 7 13.97 -11.12 26.99
C ASP A 7 12.48 -10.91 27.24
N LEU A 8 11.72 -10.69 26.13
CA LEU A 8 10.28 -10.53 26.20
C LEU A 8 9.62 -11.91 26.31
N SER A 9 8.64 -12.04 27.19
CA SER A 9 7.78 -13.22 27.16
C SER A 9 6.90 -13.21 25.90
N PHE A 10 6.50 -14.39 25.39
CA PHE A 10 5.63 -14.50 24.22
C PHE A 10 4.35 -13.64 24.32
N LYS A 11 3.77 -13.50 25.52
CA LYS A 11 2.58 -12.65 25.72
C LYS A 11 2.87 -11.16 25.52
N GLU A 12 4.01 -10.69 26.03
CA GLU A 12 4.43 -9.29 25.85
C GLU A 12 4.74 -9.00 24.40
N GLU A 13 5.45 -9.92 23.74
CA GLU A 13 5.76 -9.82 22.31
C GLU A 13 4.49 -9.79 21.46
N LEU A 14 3.49 -10.62 21.76
CA LEU A 14 2.21 -10.64 21.08
C LEU A 14 1.44 -9.32 21.27
N LEU A 15 1.43 -8.75 22.48
CA LEU A 15 0.79 -7.46 22.74
C LEU A 15 1.47 -6.32 21.95
N ILE A 16 2.80 -6.32 21.91
CA ILE A 16 3.59 -5.35 21.14
C ILE A 16 3.30 -5.52 19.64
N LEU A 17 3.26 -6.75 19.14
CA LEU A 17 2.92 -7.05 17.76
C LEU A 17 1.53 -6.50 17.40
N LEU A 18 0.51 -6.76 18.23
CA LEU A 18 -0.84 -6.26 18.01
C LEU A 18 -0.88 -4.72 18.02
N ALA A 19 -0.14 -4.07 18.93
CA ALA A 19 -0.05 -2.61 18.95
C ALA A 19 0.59 -2.07 17.66
N PHE A 20 1.67 -2.68 17.16
CA PHE A 20 2.27 -2.33 15.87
C PHE A 20 1.33 -2.59 14.69
N LEU A 21 0.62 -3.72 14.69
CA LEU A 21 -0.36 -4.04 13.64
C LEU A 21 -1.49 -3.00 13.58
N ILE A 22 -2.00 -2.56 14.72
CA ILE A 22 -3.01 -1.49 14.76
C ILE A 22 -2.38 -0.18 14.25
N GLY A 23 -1.24 0.25 14.80
CA GLY A 23 -0.63 1.53 14.46
C GLY A 23 -0.16 1.64 13.02
N PHE A 24 0.58 0.63 12.54
CA PHE A 24 1.12 0.62 11.18
C PHE A 24 0.16 0.03 10.17
N GLY A 25 -0.67 -0.94 10.55
CA GLY A 25 -1.66 -1.57 9.69
C GLY A 25 -2.76 -0.62 9.22
N ILE A 26 -3.17 0.33 10.06
CA ILE A 26 -4.07 1.41 9.66
C ILE A 26 -3.37 2.31 8.63
N LYS A 27 -2.10 2.67 8.85
CA LYS A 27 -1.34 3.54 7.93
C LYS A 27 -1.04 2.87 6.59
N ILE A 28 -0.74 1.57 6.58
CA ILE A 28 -0.48 0.77 5.36
C ILE A 28 -1.76 0.41 4.59
N PRO A 29 -2.88 0.82 5.01
CA PRO A 29 -4.26 0.38 4.88
C PRO A 29 -4.42 -1.14 4.62
N MET A 30 -4.04 -1.94 5.61
CA MET A 30 -4.26 -3.38 5.54
C MET A 30 -5.75 -3.73 5.53
N TRP A 31 -6.12 -4.77 4.81
CA TRP A 31 -7.46 -5.32 4.97
C TRP A 31 -7.62 -5.95 6.37
N PRO A 32 -8.72 -5.69 7.13
CA PRO A 32 -9.95 -4.96 6.76
C PRO A 32 -9.95 -3.46 7.12
N VAL A 33 -8.90 -2.90 7.69
CA VAL A 33 -8.85 -1.51 8.21
C VAL A 33 -8.48 -0.45 7.16
N HIS A 34 -8.78 -0.69 5.88
CA HIS A 34 -8.38 0.14 4.74
C HIS A 34 -9.41 1.17 4.29
N THR A 35 -10.65 1.08 4.77
CA THR A 35 -11.81 1.80 4.20
C THR A 35 -11.71 3.32 4.30
N TRP A 36 -10.92 3.83 5.23
CA TRP A 36 -10.70 5.27 5.40
C TRP A 36 -9.92 5.92 4.25
N LEU A 37 -9.04 5.15 3.58
CA LEU A 37 -8.10 5.70 2.60
C LEU A 37 -8.79 6.26 1.35
N PRO A 38 -9.74 5.56 0.69
CA PRO A 38 -10.42 6.10 -0.48
C PRO A 38 -11.21 7.38 -0.17
N ASP A 39 -11.87 7.44 0.97
CA ASP A 39 -12.64 8.62 1.36
C ASP A 39 -11.73 9.79 1.71
N ALA A 40 -10.62 9.55 2.39
CA ALA A 40 -9.60 10.56 2.65
C ALA A 40 -9.04 11.15 1.34
N HIS A 41 -8.79 10.33 0.31
CA HIS A 41 -8.32 10.82 -1.00
C HIS A 41 -9.36 11.65 -1.73
N VAL A 42 -10.64 11.32 -1.61
CA VAL A 42 -11.75 12.06 -2.24
C VAL A 42 -11.85 13.45 -1.67
N GLU A 43 -11.82 13.58 -0.34
CA GLU A 43 -11.94 14.86 0.36
C GLU A 43 -10.66 15.71 0.28
N ALA A 44 -9.49 15.08 0.22
CA ALA A 44 -8.21 15.80 0.20
C ALA A 44 -8.03 16.61 -1.11
N PRO A 45 -7.38 17.78 -1.04
CA PRO A 45 -6.90 18.46 -2.24
C PRO A 45 -5.84 17.58 -2.95
N THR A 46 -5.57 17.88 -4.24
CA THR A 46 -4.61 17.08 -5.04
C THR A 46 -3.26 16.92 -4.35
N SER A 47 -2.71 17.99 -3.79
CA SER A 47 -1.43 17.96 -3.06
C SER A 47 -1.48 17.05 -1.82
N GLY A 48 -2.59 17.08 -1.07
CA GLY A 48 -2.83 16.19 0.06
C GLY A 48 -2.87 14.72 -0.37
N SER A 49 -3.59 14.40 -1.44
CA SER A 49 -3.64 13.04 -2.01
C SER A 49 -2.26 12.56 -2.46
N VAL A 50 -1.46 13.42 -3.08
CA VAL A 50 -0.09 13.09 -3.51
C VAL A 50 0.79 12.72 -2.31
N ILE A 51 0.82 13.52 -1.26
CA ILE A 51 1.63 13.25 -0.06
C ILE A 51 1.12 11.99 0.66
N LEU A 52 -0.19 11.84 0.78
CA LEU A 52 -0.80 10.68 1.43
C LEU A 52 -0.41 9.38 0.70
N ALA A 53 -0.55 9.33 -0.62
CA ALA A 53 -0.24 8.14 -1.41
C ALA A 53 1.27 7.88 -1.53
N SER A 54 2.09 8.93 -1.70
CA SER A 54 3.54 8.77 -1.95
C SER A 54 4.34 8.42 -0.69
N VAL A 55 4.08 9.10 0.42
CA VAL A 55 4.94 9.05 1.61
C VAL A 55 4.24 8.41 2.81
N LEU A 56 3.04 8.87 3.17
CA LEU A 56 2.41 8.48 4.43
C LEU A 56 2.12 6.99 4.55
N LEU A 57 1.70 6.34 3.46
CA LEU A 57 1.51 4.88 3.45
C LEU A 57 2.80 4.13 3.73
N LYS A 58 3.94 4.63 3.21
CA LYS A 58 5.26 3.98 3.34
C LYS A 58 5.84 4.11 4.73
N VAL A 59 5.44 5.12 5.51
CA VAL A 59 5.81 5.22 6.93
C VAL A 59 5.30 4.00 7.71
N GLY A 60 4.10 3.49 7.40
CA GLY A 60 3.58 2.25 8.00
C GLY A 60 4.46 1.04 7.64
N GLY A 61 4.80 0.86 6.35
CA GLY A 61 5.68 -0.22 5.90
C GLY A 61 7.08 -0.13 6.48
N TYR A 62 7.66 1.06 6.51
CA TYR A 62 8.93 1.30 7.17
C TYR A 62 8.88 0.93 8.66
N GLY A 63 7.82 1.33 9.36
CA GLY A 63 7.62 1.00 10.77
C GLY A 63 7.55 -0.52 11.01
N MET A 64 6.84 -1.26 10.15
CA MET A 64 6.79 -2.72 10.21
C MET A 64 8.17 -3.35 9.98
N ILE A 65 8.90 -2.92 8.96
CA ILE A 65 10.23 -3.48 8.64
C ILE A 65 11.25 -3.11 9.71
N ARG A 66 11.25 -1.86 10.18
CA ARG A 66 12.29 -1.36 11.07
C ARG A 66 12.09 -1.72 12.53
N PHE A 67 10.83 -1.76 13.00
CA PHE A 67 10.52 -1.96 14.41
C PHE A 67 9.78 -3.28 14.67
N MET A 68 8.74 -3.59 13.93
CA MET A 68 7.94 -4.79 14.15
C MET A 68 8.75 -6.07 13.89
N LEU A 69 9.40 -6.20 12.74
CA LEU A 69 10.17 -7.39 12.35
C LEU A 69 11.24 -7.78 13.39
N PRO A 70 12.14 -6.87 13.86
CA PRO A 70 13.20 -7.26 14.77
C PRO A 70 12.77 -7.42 16.23
N ILE A 71 11.63 -6.85 16.64
CA ILE A 71 11.18 -6.86 18.05
C ILE A 71 10.23 -8.03 18.30
N THR A 72 9.37 -8.39 17.32
CA THR A 72 8.26 -9.33 17.52
C THR A 72 8.42 -10.59 16.68
N THR A 73 9.56 -11.27 16.78
CA THR A 73 9.91 -12.38 15.90
C THR A 73 9.06 -13.62 16.18
N GLU A 74 8.92 -14.06 17.43
CA GLU A 74 8.16 -15.26 17.78
C GLU A 74 6.65 -15.08 17.56
N ALA A 75 6.10 -13.96 18.05
CA ALA A 75 4.69 -13.63 17.84
C ALA A 75 4.39 -13.38 16.36
N GLY A 76 5.35 -12.80 15.59
CA GLY A 76 5.27 -12.61 14.17
C GLY A 76 5.18 -13.92 13.40
N ILE A 77 5.98 -14.92 13.74
CA ILE A 77 5.91 -16.27 13.17
C ILE A 77 4.53 -16.88 13.43
N TYR A 78 4.04 -16.78 14.67
CA TYR A 78 2.72 -17.33 15.05
C TYR A 78 1.56 -16.72 14.27
N LEU A 79 1.56 -15.42 14.00
CA LEU A 79 0.50 -14.73 13.24
C LEU A 79 0.75 -14.64 11.73
N SER A 80 1.94 -15.01 11.24
CA SER A 80 2.34 -14.80 9.84
C SER A 80 1.36 -15.39 8.84
N GLU A 81 0.88 -16.60 9.06
CA GLU A 81 -0.03 -17.29 8.15
C GLU A 81 -1.36 -16.53 7.99
N TYR A 82 -1.96 -16.09 9.09
CA TYR A 82 -3.19 -15.29 9.04
C TYR A 82 -2.99 -13.96 8.30
N MET A 83 -1.86 -13.31 8.55
CA MET A 83 -1.54 -12.02 7.91
C MET A 83 -1.25 -12.18 6.41
N ILE A 84 -0.68 -13.32 5.99
CA ILE A 84 -0.52 -13.67 4.59
C ILE A 84 -1.89 -13.82 3.91
N TYR A 85 -2.84 -14.54 4.52
CA TYR A 85 -4.20 -14.66 3.97
C TYR A 85 -4.90 -13.30 3.87
N LEU A 86 -4.79 -12.44 4.88
CA LEU A 86 -5.36 -11.09 4.84
C LEU A 86 -4.73 -10.25 3.72
N SER A 87 -3.43 -10.39 3.49
CA SER A 87 -2.73 -9.71 2.39
C SER A 87 -3.20 -10.21 1.02
N LEU A 88 -3.40 -11.51 0.86
CA LEU A 88 -3.94 -12.09 -0.38
C LEU A 88 -5.38 -11.63 -0.65
N ILE A 89 -6.22 -11.57 0.39
CA ILE A 89 -7.58 -11.00 0.27
C ILE A 89 -7.49 -9.54 -0.16
N ALA A 90 -6.59 -8.74 0.43
CA ALA A 90 -6.39 -7.35 0.01
C ALA A 90 -6.01 -7.27 -1.47
N ILE A 91 -5.06 -8.07 -1.94
CA ILE A 91 -4.62 -8.07 -3.33
C ILE A 91 -5.78 -8.42 -4.28
N ILE A 92 -6.48 -9.50 -4.03
CA ILE A 92 -7.51 -10.02 -4.96
C ILE A 92 -8.80 -9.21 -4.84
N TYR A 93 -9.39 -9.16 -3.65
CA TYR A 93 -10.70 -8.54 -3.44
C TYR A 93 -10.69 -7.04 -3.72
N ILE A 94 -9.68 -6.33 -3.21
CA ILE A 94 -9.61 -4.87 -3.39
C ILE A 94 -9.31 -4.50 -4.84
N SER A 95 -8.60 -5.34 -5.62
CA SER A 95 -8.43 -5.10 -7.06
C SER A 95 -9.78 -5.12 -7.81
N PHE A 96 -10.68 -6.05 -7.47
CA PHE A 96 -12.04 -6.04 -8.04
C PHE A 96 -12.84 -4.82 -7.58
N VAL A 97 -12.71 -4.41 -6.32
CA VAL A 97 -13.36 -3.19 -5.81
C VAL A 97 -12.83 -1.96 -6.55
N ALA A 98 -11.52 -1.87 -6.79
CA ALA A 98 -10.92 -0.79 -7.55
C ALA A 98 -11.47 -0.72 -8.99
N TYR A 99 -11.56 -1.86 -9.67
CA TYR A 99 -12.08 -1.95 -11.04
C TYR A 99 -13.54 -1.48 -11.15
N ALA A 100 -14.35 -1.68 -10.12
CA ALA A 100 -15.75 -1.27 -10.08
C ALA A 100 -15.98 0.23 -9.79
N GLN A 101 -14.91 1.02 -9.56
CA GLN A 101 -15.06 2.43 -9.20
C GLN A 101 -15.30 3.31 -10.44
N GLU A 102 -16.24 4.24 -10.33
CA GLU A 102 -16.51 5.28 -11.33
C GLU A 102 -15.71 6.57 -11.09
N ASP A 103 -15.30 6.84 -9.85
CA ASP A 103 -14.49 8.00 -9.46
C ASP A 103 -13.00 7.66 -9.62
N MET A 104 -12.28 8.46 -10.42
CA MET A 104 -10.86 8.26 -10.70
C MET A 104 -9.99 8.29 -9.44
N LYS A 105 -10.31 9.14 -8.44
CA LYS A 105 -9.56 9.16 -7.18
C LYS A 105 -9.80 7.90 -6.35
N LYS A 106 -11.06 7.42 -6.28
CA LYS A 106 -11.39 6.17 -5.60
C LYS A 106 -10.71 4.98 -6.26
N LEU A 107 -10.71 4.92 -7.59
CA LEU A 107 -10.06 3.87 -8.36
C LEU A 107 -8.57 3.75 -7.98
N ILE A 108 -7.82 4.86 -8.04
CA ILE A 108 -6.39 4.86 -7.71
C ILE A 108 -6.16 4.59 -6.21
N ALA A 109 -7.04 5.10 -5.33
CA ALA A 109 -6.92 4.85 -3.90
C ALA A 109 -7.11 3.36 -3.56
N TYR A 110 -8.11 2.68 -4.12
CA TYR A 110 -8.29 1.23 -3.93
C TYR A 110 -7.17 0.43 -4.59
N SER A 111 -6.69 0.83 -5.77
CA SER A 111 -5.49 0.24 -6.37
C SER A 111 -4.29 0.34 -5.43
N SER A 112 -4.13 1.47 -4.73
CA SER A 112 -3.08 1.65 -3.72
C SER A 112 -3.20 0.66 -2.57
N VAL A 113 -4.41 0.36 -2.08
CA VAL A 113 -4.63 -0.65 -1.04
C VAL A 113 -4.18 -2.04 -1.52
N ALA A 114 -4.54 -2.43 -2.75
CA ALA A 114 -4.12 -3.70 -3.33
C ALA A 114 -2.59 -3.79 -3.45
N HIS A 115 -1.93 -2.72 -3.92
CA HIS A 115 -0.46 -2.66 -4.01
C HIS A 115 0.23 -2.73 -2.65
N MET A 116 -0.33 -2.10 -1.62
CA MET A 116 0.18 -2.22 -0.26
C MET A 116 -0.05 -3.62 0.32
N GLY A 117 -1.02 -4.38 -0.21
CA GLY A 117 -1.19 -5.81 0.08
C GLY A 117 0.04 -6.65 -0.30
N PHE A 118 0.71 -6.34 -1.42
CA PHE A 118 1.99 -7.00 -1.77
C PHE A 118 3.10 -6.65 -0.78
N VAL A 119 3.13 -5.41 -0.26
CA VAL A 119 4.11 -5.01 0.75
C VAL A 119 3.92 -5.80 2.04
N THR A 120 2.68 -5.90 2.54
CA THR A 120 2.38 -6.67 3.74
C THR A 120 2.63 -8.15 3.54
N LEU A 121 2.29 -8.71 2.37
CA LEU A 121 2.61 -10.07 2.00
C LEU A 121 4.12 -10.34 2.10
N GLY A 122 4.95 -9.50 1.48
CA GLY A 122 6.40 -9.65 1.53
C GLY A 122 6.97 -9.55 2.95
N ILE A 123 6.45 -8.66 3.79
CA ILE A 123 6.88 -8.52 5.20
C ILE A 123 6.53 -9.78 6.00
N PHE A 124 5.30 -10.29 5.88
CA PHE A 124 4.87 -11.48 6.64
C PHE A 124 5.46 -12.78 6.12
N LEU A 125 5.86 -12.85 4.84
CA LEU A 125 6.66 -13.96 4.32
C LEU A 125 8.03 -14.05 5.00
N VAL A 126 8.61 -12.94 5.44
CA VAL A 126 9.86 -12.98 6.22
C VAL A 126 9.67 -13.81 7.49
N PHE A 127 8.64 -13.54 8.28
CA PHE A 127 8.35 -14.31 9.48
C PHE A 127 8.09 -15.78 9.19
N ASN A 128 7.33 -16.08 8.16
CA ASN A 128 6.96 -17.46 7.81
C ASN A 128 8.16 -18.28 7.31
N LEU A 129 9.09 -17.66 6.60
CA LEU A 129 10.23 -18.34 5.95
C LEU A 129 11.54 -18.23 6.73
N LEU A 130 11.59 -17.49 7.85
CA LEU A 130 12.81 -17.19 8.58
C LEU A 130 13.59 -18.45 9.02
N GLY A 131 12.87 -19.51 9.38
CA GLY A 131 13.46 -20.78 9.83
C GLY A 131 13.66 -21.83 8.74
N SER A 132 13.03 -21.68 7.58
CA SER A 132 13.01 -22.71 6.54
C SER A 132 13.79 -22.31 5.28
N ASN A 133 13.70 -21.07 4.82
CA ASN A 133 14.34 -20.60 3.61
C ASN A 133 14.70 -19.11 3.71
N SER A 134 15.88 -18.81 4.25
CA SER A 134 16.36 -17.45 4.45
C SER A 134 16.50 -16.65 3.13
N SER A 135 16.85 -17.30 2.04
CA SER A 135 16.97 -16.64 0.72
C SER A 135 15.61 -16.16 0.23
N ALA A 136 14.57 -16.98 0.34
CA ALA A 136 13.21 -16.60 -0.05
C ALA A 136 12.65 -15.49 0.86
N ALA A 137 12.97 -15.49 2.16
CA ALA A 137 12.60 -14.43 3.09
C ALA A 137 13.21 -13.08 2.68
N ILE A 138 14.48 -13.06 2.28
CA ILE A 138 15.18 -11.84 1.82
C ILE A 138 14.54 -11.33 0.53
N ILE A 139 14.28 -12.20 -0.44
CA ILE A 139 13.61 -11.82 -1.70
C ILE A 139 12.22 -11.22 -1.43
N GLY A 140 11.45 -11.79 -0.50
CA GLY A 140 10.15 -11.23 -0.08
C GLY A 140 10.27 -9.82 0.48
N LEU A 141 11.27 -9.57 1.31
CA LEU A 141 11.53 -8.26 1.89
C LEU A 141 11.98 -7.24 0.83
N GLU A 142 12.89 -7.63 -0.05
CA GLU A 142 13.35 -6.81 -1.17
C GLU A 142 12.18 -6.44 -2.10
N GLY A 143 11.32 -7.40 -2.42
CA GLY A 143 10.10 -7.16 -3.18
C GLY A 143 9.16 -6.16 -2.50
N ALA A 144 8.95 -6.28 -1.19
CA ALA A 144 8.17 -5.32 -0.42
C ALA A 144 8.77 -3.90 -0.46
N MET A 145 10.10 -3.78 -0.35
CA MET A 145 10.79 -2.49 -0.41
C MET A 145 10.71 -1.86 -1.80
N ILE A 146 10.96 -2.63 -2.86
CA ILE A 146 10.83 -2.16 -4.25
C ILE A 146 9.39 -1.70 -4.52
N GLN A 147 8.39 -2.47 -4.08
CA GLN A 147 6.99 -2.11 -4.21
C GLN A 147 6.64 -0.80 -3.49
N MET A 148 7.17 -0.55 -2.30
CA MET A 148 6.97 0.72 -1.62
C MET A 148 7.53 1.91 -2.40
N ILE A 149 8.73 1.78 -2.96
CA ILE A 149 9.38 2.87 -3.70
C ILE A 149 8.65 3.13 -5.01
N SER A 150 8.44 2.10 -5.83
CA SER A 150 7.78 2.22 -7.14
C SER A 150 6.35 2.75 -7.02
N HIS A 151 5.56 2.18 -6.11
CA HIS A 151 4.21 2.66 -5.83
C HIS A 151 4.21 4.12 -5.34
N GLY A 152 5.20 4.54 -4.55
CA GLY A 152 5.30 5.93 -4.10
C GLY A 152 5.41 6.92 -5.26
N LEU A 153 6.27 6.63 -6.23
CA LEU A 153 6.47 7.47 -7.40
C LEU A 153 5.28 7.43 -8.35
N ILE A 154 4.79 6.23 -8.66
CA ILE A 154 3.70 6.04 -9.61
C ILE A 154 2.38 6.63 -9.09
N SER A 155 2.03 6.37 -7.83
CA SER A 155 0.79 6.89 -7.24
C SER A 155 0.80 8.42 -7.14
N ALA A 156 1.94 9.02 -6.80
CA ALA A 156 2.10 10.47 -6.84
C ALA A 156 1.81 11.03 -8.23
N ALA A 157 2.43 10.46 -9.27
CA ALA A 157 2.23 10.86 -10.66
C ALA A 157 0.76 10.73 -11.10
N LEU A 158 0.10 9.62 -10.77
CA LEU A 158 -1.30 9.40 -11.11
C LEU A 158 -2.24 10.41 -10.40
N PHE A 159 -2.02 10.72 -9.11
CA PHE A 159 -2.81 11.74 -8.44
C PHE A 159 -2.56 13.14 -9.00
N PHE A 160 -1.35 13.47 -9.44
CA PHE A 160 -1.09 14.69 -10.19
C PHE A 160 -1.85 14.71 -11.51
N CYS A 161 -1.85 13.62 -12.26
CA CYS A 161 -2.62 13.49 -13.51
C CYS A 161 -4.11 13.74 -13.27
N ILE A 162 -4.71 13.10 -12.25
CA ILE A 162 -6.12 13.35 -11.91
C ILE A 162 -6.35 14.81 -11.53
N GLY A 163 -5.43 15.42 -10.78
CA GLY A 163 -5.52 16.83 -10.43
C GLY A 163 -5.56 17.75 -11.64
N ILE A 164 -4.78 17.47 -12.69
CA ILE A 164 -4.77 18.20 -13.96
C ILE A 164 -6.09 18.01 -14.68
N VAL A 165 -6.57 16.76 -14.84
CA VAL A 165 -7.87 16.47 -15.47
C VAL A 165 -9.00 17.19 -14.73
N TYR A 166 -9.05 17.09 -13.41
CA TYR A 166 -10.07 17.75 -12.58
C TYR A 166 -10.05 19.28 -12.71
N LYS A 167 -8.88 19.89 -12.87
CA LYS A 167 -8.77 21.34 -13.08
C LYS A 167 -9.47 21.80 -14.36
N HIS A 168 -9.45 20.97 -15.41
CA HIS A 168 -10.07 21.26 -16.70
C HIS A 168 -11.55 20.86 -16.76
N SER A 169 -11.89 19.64 -16.39
CA SER A 169 -13.25 19.10 -16.51
C SER A 169 -14.19 19.42 -15.34
N LYS A 170 -13.62 19.76 -14.16
CA LYS A 170 -14.36 19.92 -12.91
C LYS A 170 -15.12 18.66 -12.46
N SER A 171 -14.88 17.52 -13.09
CA SER A 171 -15.46 16.23 -12.73
C SER A 171 -14.38 15.18 -12.51
N ARG A 172 -14.62 14.27 -11.53
CA ARG A 172 -13.76 13.13 -11.23
C ARG A 172 -14.28 11.82 -11.81
N LEU A 173 -15.49 11.85 -12.41
CA LEU A 173 -16.10 10.66 -12.97
C LEU A 173 -15.44 10.27 -14.29
N LEU A 174 -15.19 8.99 -14.49
CA LEU A 174 -14.60 8.46 -15.73
C LEU A 174 -15.43 8.84 -16.94
N LYS A 175 -16.76 8.74 -16.84
CA LYS A 175 -17.69 9.05 -17.94
C LYS A 175 -17.63 10.50 -18.43
N ASP A 176 -17.29 11.45 -17.56
CA ASP A 176 -17.23 12.87 -17.90
C ASP A 176 -15.89 13.27 -18.55
N ASN A 177 -14.91 12.38 -18.53
CA ASN A 177 -13.55 12.64 -18.97
C ASN A 177 -13.15 11.86 -20.23
N TYR A 178 -14.13 11.45 -21.05
CA TYR A 178 -13.84 10.81 -22.31
C TYR A 178 -13.21 11.77 -23.33
N GLY A 179 -12.27 11.26 -24.11
CA GLY A 179 -11.66 11.99 -25.22
C GLY A 179 -10.57 12.98 -24.82
N VAL A 180 -10.06 12.94 -23.58
CA VAL A 180 -8.95 13.81 -23.11
C VAL A 180 -7.74 13.75 -24.05
N ALA A 181 -7.45 12.59 -24.64
CA ALA A 181 -6.36 12.42 -25.60
C ALA A 181 -6.44 13.33 -26.82
N LYS A 182 -7.66 13.71 -27.24
CA LYS A 182 -7.84 14.62 -28.39
C LYS A 182 -7.40 16.05 -28.08
N PHE A 183 -7.59 16.49 -26.84
CA PHE A 183 -7.28 17.86 -26.41
C PHE A 183 -5.91 18.00 -25.74
N MET A 184 -5.43 16.93 -25.11
CA MET A 184 -4.18 16.90 -24.35
C MET A 184 -3.35 15.64 -24.68
N PRO A 185 -2.83 15.48 -25.91
CA PRO A 185 -2.21 14.23 -26.37
C PRO A 185 -0.94 13.86 -25.59
N ILE A 186 -0.04 14.81 -25.34
CA ILE A 186 1.19 14.57 -24.58
C ILE A 186 0.88 14.15 -23.13
N PHE A 187 -0.07 14.85 -22.51
CA PHE A 187 -0.52 14.50 -21.15
C PHE A 187 -1.14 13.10 -21.10
N SER A 188 -1.97 12.77 -22.07
CA SER A 188 -2.62 11.44 -22.16
C SER A 188 -1.59 10.32 -22.35
N PHE A 189 -0.54 10.56 -23.14
CA PHE A 189 0.56 9.62 -23.28
C PHE A 189 1.26 9.38 -21.92
N MET A 190 1.59 10.45 -21.20
CA MET A 190 2.21 10.33 -19.87
C MET A 190 1.30 9.62 -18.85
N MET A 191 -0.01 9.93 -18.87
CA MET A 191 -0.98 9.29 -17.99
C MET A 191 -1.08 7.79 -18.29
N ILE A 192 -1.12 7.38 -19.55
CA ILE A 192 -1.12 5.96 -19.95
C ILE A 192 0.17 5.28 -19.48
N PHE A 193 1.32 5.94 -19.67
CA PHE A 193 2.59 5.41 -19.18
C PHE A 193 2.57 5.11 -17.68
N PHE A 194 2.07 6.04 -16.85
CA PHE A 194 1.95 5.80 -15.42
C PHE A 194 0.89 4.74 -15.06
N LEU A 195 -0.21 4.65 -15.82
CA LEU A 195 -1.21 3.59 -15.64
C LEU A 195 -0.62 2.21 -15.96
N MET A 196 0.14 2.09 -17.05
CA MET A 196 0.84 0.84 -17.39
C MET A 196 1.88 0.47 -16.33
N ALA A 197 2.65 1.45 -15.85
CA ALA A 197 3.60 1.23 -14.75
C ALA A 197 2.92 0.86 -13.42
N ASN A 198 1.67 1.25 -13.20
CA ASN A 198 0.88 0.87 -12.03
C ASN A 198 0.33 -0.56 -12.13
N SER A 199 0.12 -1.06 -13.33
CA SER A 199 -0.39 -2.42 -13.53
C SER A 199 0.69 -3.52 -13.51
N GLY A 200 1.96 -3.16 -13.58
CA GLY A 200 3.12 -4.06 -13.49
C GLY A 200 3.84 -4.24 -14.81
#